data_f066343e7f7ee03b1471b0ee7ad08229
#
_entry.id   f066343e7f7ee03b1471b0ee7ad08229
#
_cell.length_a   1.000
_cell.length_b   1.000
_cell.length_c   1.000
_cell.angle_alpha   90.00
_cell.angle_beta   90.00
_cell.angle_gamma   90.00
#
_symmetry.space_group_name_H-M   'P 1'
#
loop_
_entity.id
_entity.type
_entity.pdbx_description
1 polymer ?
#
loop_
_entity_poly.entity_id
_entity_poly.type
_entity_poly.pdbx_seq_one_letter_code
_entity_poly.pdbx_strand_id
1 'polypeptide(L)'
;LGLPTRKQEAWRLTDLKRLEAVHGLPPIDADLENDWPQPPQSGVRLLLGSDQHPLEGVELPTGIKALNSDEIEVLLGRATDHCGCSQDWPVELNKSCSRQVLALQISGKAPAVELVIAASGSGMLATRVLLVLEPNAELELLQVFQSKDGVAHSHLCEILLGEESQLQHGLVSMGDGSSSLLTTLAIQQEPRSHYALSSFVQGSLFARIEPRIVQLSGQAFTSLKGLAVAADEQQVGVHSAMRFDGPEGELDQLQKSLVSGKSHTIFNGSIQVPKEAQRTNAAQLSRNLMLSSRARVDTKPELEIIADDVKCAHGATVSQLQEDELFYLRSRGITEVEATALLLNGYCQEVIDQLPANAERWQLSKRMHDALMATT
;
A
#
# COMPACT_ATOMS: atom_id res chain seq x y z
N LEU A 1 -14.37 20.11 3.58
CA LEU A 1 -13.10 19.92 2.85
C LEU A 1 -13.34 20.08 1.34
N GLY A 2 -12.63 21.01 0.67
CA GLY A 2 -12.79 21.22 -0.77
C GLY A 2 -12.18 20.05 -1.56
N LEU A 3 -12.89 19.59 -2.61
CA LEU A 3 -12.36 18.51 -3.47
C LEU A 3 -11.14 18.96 -4.27
N PRO A 4 -10.17 18.09 -4.50
CA PRO A 4 -9.06 18.35 -5.40
C PRO A 4 -9.53 18.60 -6.84
N THR A 5 -8.69 19.26 -7.60
CA THR A 5 -8.98 19.58 -9.02
C THR A 5 -7.88 19.05 -9.93
N ARG A 6 -8.20 18.85 -11.21
CA ARG A 6 -7.22 18.45 -12.23
C ARG A 6 -6.10 19.48 -12.48
N LYS A 7 -6.22 20.71 -11.94
CA LYS A 7 -5.15 21.72 -11.99
C LYS A 7 -4.02 21.36 -11.04
N GLN A 8 -4.30 20.62 -9.98
CA GLN A 8 -3.31 20.07 -9.07
C GLN A 8 -2.68 18.83 -9.72
N GLU A 9 -1.38 18.83 -9.92
CA GLU A 9 -0.67 17.79 -10.66
C GLU A 9 -0.91 16.38 -10.09
N ALA A 10 -0.87 16.23 -8.78
CA ALA A 10 -1.10 14.97 -8.08
C ALA A 10 -2.50 14.35 -8.35
N TRP A 11 -3.45 15.15 -8.88
CA TRP A 11 -4.84 14.74 -9.13
C TRP A 11 -5.21 14.73 -10.61
N ARG A 12 -4.28 15.10 -11.49
CA ARG A 12 -4.53 15.30 -12.93
C ARG A 12 -5.10 14.06 -13.63
N LEU A 13 -4.63 12.87 -13.25
CA LEU A 13 -5.01 11.59 -13.85
C LEU A 13 -6.11 10.87 -13.07
N THR A 14 -6.46 11.34 -11.88
CA THR A 14 -7.45 10.72 -11.00
C THR A 14 -8.87 10.95 -11.52
N ASP A 15 -9.73 9.95 -11.42
CA ASP A 15 -11.16 10.07 -11.66
C ASP A 15 -11.84 10.85 -10.51
N LEU A 16 -11.95 12.14 -10.71
CA LEU A 16 -12.51 13.05 -9.69
C LEU A 16 -13.99 12.80 -9.42
N LYS A 17 -14.75 12.20 -10.35
CA LYS A 17 -16.16 11.84 -10.11
C LYS A 17 -16.29 10.73 -9.08
N ARG A 18 -15.39 9.72 -9.16
CA ARG A 18 -15.33 8.65 -8.16
C ARG A 18 -14.88 9.18 -6.81
N LEU A 19 -13.92 10.10 -6.80
CA LEU A 19 -13.50 10.77 -5.58
C LEU A 19 -14.62 11.58 -4.94
N GLU A 20 -15.40 12.31 -5.73
CA GLU A 20 -16.59 13.04 -5.28
C GLU A 20 -17.64 12.10 -4.68
N ALA A 21 -17.85 10.93 -5.31
CA ALA A 21 -18.76 9.92 -4.78
C ALA A 21 -18.31 9.41 -3.40
N VAL A 22 -17.02 9.16 -3.20
CA VAL A 22 -16.47 8.77 -1.89
C VAL A 22 -16.64 9.87 -0.84
N HIS A 23 -16.40 11.13 -1.21
CA HIS A 23 -16.52 12.27 -0.28
C HIS A 23 -17.93 12.45 0.28
N GLY A 24 -18.96 12.07 -0.47
CA GLY A 24 -20.36 12.20 -0.07
C GLY A 24 -20.91 11.03 0.76
N LEU A 25 -20.12 9.98 1.00
CA LEU A 25 -20.60 8.79 1.71
C LEU A 25 -20.76 9.05 3.22
N PRO A 26 -21.83 8.49 3.85
CA PRO A 26 -21.99 8.56 5.29
C PRO A 26 -20.96 7.65 5.99
N PRO A 27 -20.56 7.95 7.24
CA PRO A 27 -19.72 7.06 8.02
C PRO A 27 -20.46 5.75 8.34
N ILE A 28 -19.73 4.64 8.29
CA ILE A 28 -20.21 3.31 8.69
C ILE A 28 -19.20 2.63 9.60
N ASP A 29 -19.64 1.58 10.27
CA ASP A 29 -18.80 0.72 11.09
C ASP A 29 -18.33 -0.51 10.30
N ALA A 30 -17.28 -1.18 10.82
CA ALA A 30 -16.78 -2.41 10.25
C ALA A 30 -17.83 -3.53 10.33
N ASP A 31 -17.87 -4.35 9.29
CA ASP A 31 -18.62 -5.60 9.25
C ASP A 31 -17.69 -6.73 9.66
N LEU A 32 -18.00 -7.36 10.79
CA LEU A 32 -17.16 -8.41 11.39
C LEU A 32 -17.62 -9.83 11.03
N GLU A 33 -18.71 -9.99 10.30
CA GLU A 33 -19.20 -11.29 9.84
C GLU A 33 -18.48 -11.71 8.54
N ASN A 34 -17.31 -12.34 8.66
CA ASN A 34 -16.56 -12.81 7.50
C ASN A 34 -15.88 -14.16 7.76
N ASP A 35 -15.78 -14.94 6.70
CA ASP A 35 -15.01 -16.19 6.67
C ASP A 35 -13.52 -15.87 6.44
N TRP A 36 -12.85 -15.45 7.52
CA TRP A 36 -11.42 -15.12 7.49
C TRP A 36 -10.56 -16.35 7.79
N PRO A 37 -9.35 -16.42 7.25
CA PRO A 37 -8.41 -17.43 7.70
C PRO A 37 -8.16 -17.32 9.21
N GLN A 38 -7.75 -18.39 9.85
CA GLN A 38 -7.39 -18.35 11.27
C GLN A 38 -6.34 -17.26 11.55
N PRO A 39 -6.34 -16.62 12.73
CA PRO A 39 -5.31 -15.64 13.12
C PRO A 39 -3.89 -16.23 13.01
N PRO A 40 -2.83 -15.41 12.95
CA PRO A 40 -1.46 -15.90 12.98
C PRO A 40 -1.21 -16.74 14.24
N GLN A 41 -0.55 -17.89 14.10
CA GLN A 41 -0.29 -18.80 15.23
C GLN A 41 0.54 -18.18 16.35
N SER A 42 1.49 -17.30 15.98
CA SER A 42 2.32 -16.53 16.91
C SER A 42 2.20 -15.05 16.54
N GLY A 43 1.11 -14.44 16.99
CA GLY A 43 0.83 -13.03 16.67
C GLY A 43 -0.55 -12.62 17.14
N VAL A 44 -0.94 -11.41 16.82
CA VAL A 44 -2.24 -10.85 17.18
C VAL A 44 -2.98 -10.35 15.94
N ARG A 45 -4.28 -10.67 15.86
CA ARG A 45 -5.20 -10.03 14.91
C ARG A 45 -6.01 -8.97 15.64
N LEU A 46 -6.02 -7.77 15.09
CA LEU A 46 -6.83 -6.65 15.55
C LEU A 46 -7.83 -6.25 14.45
N LEU A 47 -9.06 -6.02 14.86
CA LEU A 47 -10.15 -5.62 13.96
C LEU A 47 -10.35 -4.11 14.09
N LEU A 48 -10.27 -3.37 12.97
CA LEU A 48 -10.37 -1.93 12.98
C LEU A 48 -11.71 -1.47 12.41
N GLY A 49 -12.24 -0.39 13.01
CA GLY A 49 -13.38 0.33 12.49
C GLY A 49 -14.74 -0.09 13.07
N SER A 50 -14.77 -1.00 14.05
CA SER A 50 -15.99 -1.26 14.84
C SER A 50 -16.23 -0.16 15.88
N ASP A 51 -17.42 -0.12 16.49
CA ASP A 51 -17.72 0.77 17.62
C ASP A 51 -16.86 0.48 18.85
N GLN A 52 -16.39 -0.77 18.98
CA GLN A 52 -15.48 -1.18 20.05
C GLN A 52 -14.05 -0.78 19.72
N HIS A 53 -13.28 -0.40 20.74
CA HIS A 53 -11.87 -0.11 20.55
C HIS A 53 -11.12 -1.40 20.13
N PRO A 54 -10.20 -1.36 19.12
CA PRO A 54 -9.51 -2.55 18.61
C PRO A 54 -8.75 -3.37 19.65
N LEU A 55 -8.42 -2.79 20.78
CA LEU A 55 -7.72 -3.43 21.90
C LEU A 55 -8.65 -3.90 23.02
N GLU A 56 -9.95 -3.69 22.91
CA GLU A 56 -10.90 -4.12 23.94
C GLU A 56 -10.97 -5.65 24.01
N GLY A 57 -10.65 -6.19 25.18
CA GLY A 57 -10.61 -7.64 25.40
C GLY A 57 -9.44 -8.37 24.73
N VAL A 58 -8.48 -7.65 24.16
CA VAL A 58 -7.29 -8.22 23.51
C VAL A 58 -6.10 -8.18 24.47
N GLU A 59 -5.48 -9.32 24.72
CA GLU A 59 -4.19 -9.39 25.39
C GLU A 59 -3.07 -9.24 24.34
N LEU A 60 -2.30 -8.14 24.47
CA LEU A 60 -1.20 -7.89 23.56
C LEU A 60 0.01 -8.78 23.90
N PRO A 61 0.65 -9.39 22.86
CA PRO A 61 1.85 -10.18 23.06
C PRO A 61 3.03 -9.33 23.63
N THR A 62 3.97 -10.03 24.25
CA THR A 62 5.23 -9.39 24.71
C THR A 62 5.93 -8.67 23.56
N GLY A 63 6.41 -7.46 23.81
CA GLY A 63 7.04 -6.59 22.81
C GLY A 63 6.07 -5.66 22.10
N ILE A 64 4.75 -5.77 22.35
CA ILE A 64 3.72 -4.87 21.82
C ILE A 64 2.99 -4.20 22.99
N LYS A 65 2.93 -2.88 22.98
CA LYS A 65 2.27 -2.06 24.01
C LYS A 65 1.31 -1.07 23.34
N ALA A 66 0.15 -0.86 23.93
CA ALA A 66 -0.71 0.26 23.58
C ALA A 66 -0.10 1.57 24.09
N LEU A 67 -0.09 2.61 23.26
CA LEU A 67 0.28 3.96 23.70
C LEU A 67 -0.88 4.58 24.50
N ASN A 68 -0.53 5.34 25.54
CA ASN A 68 -1.51 6.12 26.29
C ASN A 68 -1.84 7.45 25.57
N SER A 69 -2.83 8.19 26.09
CA SER A 69 -3.31 9.44 25.48
C SER A 69 -2.23 10.51 25.36
N ASP A 70 -1.38 10.66 26.37
CA ASP A 70 -0.31 11.68 26.36
C ASP A 70 0.78 11.32 25.33
N GLU A 71 1.13 10.03 25.21
CA GLU A 71 2.07 9.52 24.20
C GLU A 71 1.50 9.72 22.79
N ILE A 72 0.21 9.45 22.58
CA ILE A 72 -0.47 9.66 21.31
C ILE A 72 -0.48 11.14 20.93
N GLU A 73 -0.82 12.04 21.84
CA GLU A 73 -0.87 13.49 21.57
C GLU A 73 0.48 14.04 21.08
N VAL A 74 1.59 13.52 21.60
CA VAL A 74 2.95 13.94 21.20
C VAL A 74 3.39 13.35 19.86
N LEU A 75 2.95 12.12 19.51
CA LEU A 75 3.50 11.37 18.38
C LEU A 75 2.61 11.37 17.15
N LEU A 76 1.30 11.50 17.34
CA LEU A 76 0.32 11.47 16.26
C LEU A 76 0.43 12.74 15.39
N GLY A 77 0.52 12.56 14.09
CA GLY A 77 0.72 13.65 13.13
C GLY A 77 2.20 13.87 12.77
N ARG A 78 3.13 13.36 13.56
CA ARG A 78 4.56 13.57 13.35
C ARG A 78 5.07 13.02 12.02
N ALA A 79 4.64 11.81 11.66
CA ALA A 79 5.04 11.22 10.38
C ALA A 79 4.43 11.98 9.19
N THR A 80 3.15 12.36 9.27
CA THR A 80 2.51 13.15 8.21
C THR A 80 3.15 14.52 8.02
N ASP A 81 3.57 15.18 9.10
CA ASP A 81 4.25 16.48 9.05
C ASP A 81 5.65 16.35 8.43
N HIS A 82 6.45 15.37 8.89
CA HIS A 82 7.79 15.14 8.35
C HIS A 82 7.76 14.70 6.88
N CYS A 83 6.77 13.91 6.48
CA CYS A 83 6.56 13.56 5.07
C CYS A 83 5.97 14.70 4.23
N GLY A 84 5.57 15.81 4.86
CA GLY A 84 4.97 16.97 4.19
C GLY A 84 3.57 16.71 3.61
N CYS A 85 2.84 15.71 4.12
CA CYS A 85 1.53 15.32 3.62
C CYS A 85 0.37 15.60 4.61
N SER A 86 0.63 16.28 5.72
CA SER A 86 -0.37 16.51 6.78
C SER A 86 -1.60 17.31 6.33
N GLN A 87 -1.48 18.08 5.23
CA GLN A 87 -2.55 18.85 4.61
C GLN A 87 -3.05 18.24 3.29
N ASP A 88 -2.56 17.06 2.91
CA ASP A 88 -3.05 16.36 1.73
C ASP A 88 -4.52 15.96 1.91
N TRP A 89 -5.30 16.07 0.86
CA TRP A 89 -6.75 15.86 0.92
C TRP A 89 -7.16 14.50 1.52
N PRO A 90 -6.53 13.34 1.20
CA PRO A 90 -6.88 12.06 1.82
C PRO A 90 -6.59 12.03 3.34
N VAL A 91 -5.52 12.72 3.77
CA VAL A 91 -5.14 12.82 5.18
C VAL A 91 -6.14 13.66 5.94
N GLU A 92 -6.51 14.82 5.42
CA GLU A 92 -7.52 15.70 6.03
C GLU A 92 -8.91 15.03 6.07
N LEU A 93 -9.30 14.30 5.00
CA LEU A 93 -10.52 13.51 5.00
C LEU A 93 -10.51 12.48 6.12
N ASN A 94 -9.43 11.70 6.24
CA ASN A 94 -9.29 10.70 7.29
C ASN A 94 -9.36 11.31 8.68
N LYS A 95 -8.60 12.38 8.94
CA LYS A 95 -8.60 13.09 10.22
C LYS A 95 -9.99 13.58 10.64
N SER A 96 -10.81 13.99 9.66
CA SER A 96 -12.16 14.51 9.93
C SER A 96 -13.20 13.40 10.18
N CYS A 97 -12.95 12.18 9.74
CA CYS A 97 -13.91 11.07 9.78
C CYS A 97 -13.54 9.95 10.74
N SER A 98 -12.24 9.77 11.05
CA SER A 98 -11.80 8.73 11.96
C SER A 98 -12.20 9.01 13.41
N ARG A 99 -12.85 8.03 14.06
CA ARG A 99 -13.34 8.15 15.44
C ARG A 99 -12.31 7.70 16.47
N GLN A 100 -11.44 6.79 16.08
CA GLN A 100 -10.48 6.13 16.98
C GLN A 100 -9.11 6.04 16.31
N VAL A 101 -8.08 5.97 17.12
CA VAL A 101 -6.71 5.72 16.68
C VAL A 101 -6.21 4.45 17.36
N LEU A 102 -5.82 3.45 16.58
CA LEU A 102 -5.04 2.34 17.09
C LEU A 102 -3.58 2.79 17.20
N ALA A 103 -3.05 2.89 18.40
CA ALA A 103 -1.69 3.34 18.63
C ALA A 103 -0.87 2.28 19.38
N LEU A 104 0.17 1.77 18.74
CA LEU A 104 1.02 0.69 19.25
C LEU A 104 2.48 1.09 19.27
N GLN A 105 3.17 0.69 20.34
CA GLN A 105 4.62 0.73 20.47
C GLN A 105 5.19 -0.68 20.42
N ILE A 106 6.27 -0.85 19.67
CA ILE A 106 6.92 -2.13 19.42
C ILE A 106 8.33 -2.07 19.98
N SER A 107 8.71 -3.08 20.75
CA SER A 107 10.04 -3.22 21.34
C SER A 107 10.61 -4.62 21.10
N GLY A 108 11.90 -4.71 20.83
CA GLY A 108 12.60 -5.95 20.52
C GLY A 108 11.99 -6.67 19.31
N LYS A 109 12.11 -8.00 19.28
CA LYS A 109 11.51 -8.82 18.22
C LYS A 109 10.08 -9.19 18.61
N ALA A 110 9.11 -8.45 18.09
CA ALA A 110 7.70 -8.66 18.40
C ALA A 110 7.06 -9.73 17.50
N PRO A 111 6.03 -10.44 17.99
CA PRO A 111 5.20 -11.30 17.17
C PRO A 111 4.44 -10.51 16.09
N ALA A 112 4.03 -11.19 15.01
CA ALA A 112 3.35 -10.55 13.89
C ALA A 112 2.02 -9.88 14.31
N VAL A 113 1.75 -8.71 13.73
CA VAL A 113 0.47 -8.00 13.88
C VAL A 113 -0.30 -8.07 12.57
N GLU A 114 -1.55 -8.50 12.65
CA GLU A 114 -2.47 -8.49 11.52
C GLU A 114 -3.64 -7.54 11.83
N LEU A 115 -3.79 -6.51 11.01
CA LEU A 115 -4.89 -5.55 11.08
C LEU A 115 -5.90 -5.89 10.00
N VAL A 116 -7.13 -6.25 10.39
CA VAL A 116 -8.21 -6.51 9.44
C VAL A 116 -9.18 -5.35 9.46
N ILE A 117 -9.45 -4.80 8.29
CA ILE A 117 -10.37 -3.70 8.03
C ILE A 117 -11.39 -4.20 7.01
N ALA A 118 -12.55 -4.62 7.49
CA ALA A 118 -13.58 -5.20 6.65
C ALA A 118 -14.88 -4.43 6.78
N ALA A 119 -15.51 -4.11 5.66
CA ALA A 119 -16.82 -3.47 5.66
C ALA A 119 -17.60 -3.77 4.37
N SER A 120 -18.92 -3.70 4.49
CA SER A 120 -19.86 -3.83 3.39
C SER A 120 -20.92 -2.71 3.43
N GLY A 121 -21.57 -2.46 2.30
CA GLY A 121 -22.63 -1.46 2.19
C GLY A 121 -22.16 -0.07 1.75
N SER A 122 -23.13 0.80 1.50
CA SER A 122 -22.88 2.14 0.95
C SER A 122 -22.53 3.14 2.05
N GLY A 123 -21.23 3.24 2.36
CA GLY A 123 -20.71 4.17 3.35
C GLY A 123 -19.18 4.24 3.34
N MET A 124 -18.62 5.06 4.22
CA MET A 124 -17.20 5.22 4.38
C MET A 124 -16.73 4.77 5.77
N LEU A 125 -15.85 3.78 5.81
CA LEU A 125 -15.14 3.36 7.01
C LEU A 125 -13.81 4.11 7.09
N ALA A 126 -13.64 4.96 8.11
CA ALA A 126 -12.40 5.70 8.35
C ALA A 126 -11.62 5.06 9.51
N THR A 127 -10.39 4.65 9.24
CA THR A 127 -9.49 4.03 10.24
C THR A 127 -8.15 4.75 10.30
N ARG A 128 -7.59 4.87 11.51
CA ARG A 128 -6.29 5.51 11.73
C ARG A 128 -5.41 4.69 12.65
N VAL A 129 -4.14 4.56 12.27
CA VAL A 129 -3.13 3.77 12.99
C VAL A 129 -1.89 4.63 13.24
N LEU A 130 -1.34 4.53 14.43
CA LEU A 130 -0.01 5.03 14.79
C LEU A 130 0.84 3.84 15.26
N LEU A 131 1.95 3.60 14.59
CA LEU A 131 2.89 2.54 14.92
C LEU A 131 4.27 3.14 15.21
N VAL A 132 4.81 2.83 16.39
CA VAL A 132 6.10 3.30 16.81
C VAL A 132 7.01 2.11 17.08
N LEU A 133 8.08 1.97 16.32
CA LEU A 133 9.13 0.98 16.58
C LEU A 133 10.26 1.63 17.36
N GLU A 134 10.56 1.08 18.52
CA GLU A 134 11.75 1.48 19.30
C GLU A 134 13.05 1.13 18.56
N PRO A 135 14.19 1.70 18.91
CA PRO A 135 15.48 1.29 18.34
C PRO A 135 15.69 -0.23 18.43
N ASN A 136 16.18 -0.83 17.33
CA ASN A 136 16.38 -2.28 17.18
C ASN A 136 15.10 -3.14 17.25
N ALA A 137 13.90 -2.56 17.20
CA ALA A 137 12.67 -3.33 17.18
C ALA A 137 12.44 -3.98 15.80
N GLU A 138 11.88 -5.19 15.79
CA GLU A 138 11.51 -5.93 14.59
C GLU A 138 10.01 -6.26 14.62
N LEU A 139 9.31 -6.04 13.49
CA LEU A 139 7.90 -6.37 13.36
C LEU A 139 7.55 -6.83 11.94
N GLU A 140 6.67 -7.83 11.85
CA GLU A 140 5.86 -8.11 10.66
C GLU A 140 4.45 -7.55 10.86
N LEU A 141 4.03 -6.61 10.01
CA LEU A 141 2.68 -6.03 9.98
C LEU A 141 1.97 -6.46 8.70
N LEU A 142 0.76 -6.99 8.81
CA LEU A 142 -0.12 -7.24 7.67
C LEU A 142 -1.42 -6.43 7.83
N GLN A 143 -1.70 -5.54 6.89
CA GLN A 143 -2.98 -4.82 6.81
C GLN A 143 -3.83 -5.43 5.69
N VAL A 144 -5.05 -5.85 6.02
CA VAL A 144 -5.96 -6.50 5.07
C VAL A 144 -7.28 -5.73 4.99
N PHE A 145 -7.56 -5.21 3.82
CA PHE A 145 -8.82 -4.55 3.49
C PHE A 145 -9.73 -5.52 2.74
N GLN A 146 -10.92 -5.76 3.28
CA GLN A 146 -11.98 -6.50 2.59
C GLN A 146 -13.19 -5.60 2.40
N SER A 147 -13.62 -5.44 1.16
CA SER A 147 -14.58 -4.42 0.76
C SER A 147 -15.65 -5.00 -0.14
N LYS A 148 -16.91 -4.75 0.20
CA LYS A 148 -18.09 -5.21 -0.56
C LYS A 148 -19.15 -4.11 -0.66
N ASP A 149 -20.04 -4.27 -1.64
CA ASP A 149 -21.29 -3.51 -1.76
C ASP A 149 -21.10 -1.98 -1.82
N GLY A 150 -20.02 -1.52 -2.46
CA GLY A 150 -19.75 -0.09 -2.67
C GLY A 150 -19.13 0.66 -1.50
N VAL A 151 -18.68 -0.04 -0.46
CA VAL A 151 -18.01 0.60 0.67
C VAL A 151 -16.75 1.36 0.24
N ALA A 152 -16.50 2.50 0.88
CA ALA A 152 -15.22 3.21 0.77
C ALA A 152 -14.42 3.07 2.08
N HIS A 153 -13.14 2.76 1.95
CA HIS A 153 -12.19 2.86 3.07
C HIS A 153 -11.36 4.14 2.94
N SER A 154 -11.29 4.90 4.04
CA SER A 154 -10.31 5.96 4.24
C SER A 154 -9.36 5.51 5.35
N HIS A 155 -8.10 5.25 5.01
CA HIS A 155 -7.11 4.73 5.95
C HIS A 155 -5.88 5.62 6.03
N LEU A 156 -5.47 5.95 7.25
CA LEU A 156 -4.22 6.66 7.53
C LEU A 156 -3.38 5.83 8.51
N CYS A 157 -2.18 5.46 8.07
CA CYS A 157 -1.21 4.78 8.91
C CYS A 157 0.06 5.61 9.03
N GLU A 158 0.36 6.05 10.24
CA GLU A 158 1.57 6.76 10.59
C GLU A 158 2.56 5.80 11.26
N ILE A 159 3.80 5.77 10.77
CA ILE A 159 4.83 4.83 11.21
C ILE A 159 6.10 5.62 11.56
N LEU A 160 6.57 5.45 12.78
CA LEU A 160 7.83 6.01 13.26
C LEU A 160 8.81 4.86 13.51
N LEU A 161 9.85 4.78 12.69
CA LEU A 161 10.88 3.75 12.78
C LEU A 161 12.11 4.31 13.52
N GLY A 162 12.37 3.76 14.69
CA GLY A 162 13.58 4.06 15.46
C GLY A 162 14.85 3.55 14.79
N GLU A 163 15.99 3.98 15.30
CA GLU A 163 17.30 3.59 14.79
C GLU A 163 17.47 2.06 14.76
N GLU A 164 17.98 1.51 13.63
CA GLU A 164 18.19 0.06 13.43
C GLU A 164 16.91 -0.81 13.54
N SER A 165 15.74 -0.20 13.59
CA SER A 165 14.48 -0.97 13.60
C SER A 165 14.16 -1.55 12.22
N GLN A 166 13.37 -2.63 12.20
CA GLN A 166 13.00 -3.34 10.97
C GLN A 166 11.49 -3.57 10.92
N LEU A 167 10.86 -3.12 9.85
CA LEU A 167 9.43 -3.36 9.60
C LEU A 167 9.22 -3.99 8.24
N GLN A 168 8.71 -5.22 8.23
CA GLN A 168 8.12 -5.84 7.05
C GLN A 168 6.62 -5.59 7.06
N HIS A 169 6.13 -4.80 6.09
CA HIS A 169 4.75 -4.33 6.02
C HIS A 169 4.05 -4.87 4.77
N GLY A 170 3.00 -5.64 4.96
CA GLY A 170 2.10 -6.10 3.92
C GLY A 170 0.81 -5.27 3.90
N LEU A 171 0.42 -4.77 2.73
CA LEU A 171 -0.88 -4.15 2.49
C LEU A 171 -1.64 -4.94 1.44
N VAL A 172 -2.75 -5.54 1.82
CA VAL A 172 -3.59 -6.35 0.95
C VAL A 172 -4.97 -5.72 0.85
N SER A 173 -5.43 -5.43 -0.35
CA SER A 173 -6.79 -4.95 -0.62
C SER A 173 -7.50 -5.90 -1.56
N MET A 174 -8.66 -6.39 -1.12
CA MET A 174 -9.53 -7.30 -1.85
C MET A 174 -10.94 -6.72 -1.88
N GLY A 175 -11.36 -6.25 -3.04
CA GLY A 175 -12.71 -5.72 -3.28
C GLY A 175 -13.55 -6.61 -4.20
N ASP A 176 -14.82 -6.27 -4.34
CA ASP A 176 -15.81 -6.94 -5.18
C ASP A 176 -16.04 -6.24 -6.54
N GLY A 177 -15.23 -5.25 -6.88
CA GLY A 177 -15.37 -4.43 -8.08
C GLY A 177 -16.19 -3.14 -7.90
N SER A 178 -16.86 -2.96 -6.77
CA SER A 178 -17.72 -1.79 -6.49
C SER A 178 -17.14 -0.84 -5.45
N SER A 179 -16.21 -1.30 -4.63
CA SER A 179 -15.65 -0.60 -3.47
C SER A 179 -14.56 0.41 -3.81
N SER A 180 -14.25 1.28 -2.85
CA SER A 180 -13.17 2.27 -2.98
C SER A 180 -12.17 2.19 -1.82
N LEU A 181 -10.89 2.47 -2.10
CA LEU A 181 -9.82 2.53 -1.11
C LEU A 181 -9.01 3.82 -1.27
N LEU A 182 -9.00 4.63 -0.23
CA LEU A 182 -8.07 5.76 -0.05
C LEU A 182 -7.16 5.43 1.12
N THR A 183 -5.87 5.25 0.88
CA THR A 183 -4.92 4.98 1.96
C THR A 183 -3.66 5.81 1.83
N THR A 184 -3.28 6.45 2.92
CA THR A 184 -2.00 7.14 3.07
C THR A 184 -1.18 6.42 4.14
N LEU A 185 0.04 6.07 3.78
CA LEU A 185 1.03 5.52 4.68
C LEU A 185 2.12 6.57 4.84
N ALA A 186 2.25 7.18 6.01
CA ALA A 186 3.28 8.19 6.31
C ALA A 186 4.36 7.55 7.18
N ILE A 187 5.59 7.46 6.66
CA ILE A 187 6.68 6.72 7.29
C ILE A 187 7.88 7.64 7.51
N GLN A 188 8.29 7.75 8.77
CA GLN A 188 9.52 8.39 9.18
C GLN A 188 10.56 7.32 9.55
N GLN A 189 11.74 7.40 8.97
CA GLN A 189 12.85 6.49 9.21
C GLN A 189 14.03 7.21 9.89
N GLU A 190 14.48 6.65 11.02
CA GLU A 190 15.74 7.02 11.65
C GLU A 190 16.90 6.21 11.03
N PRO A 191 18.18 6.58 11.30
CA PRO A 191 19.33 5.93 10.69
C PRO A 191 19.35 4.40 10.86
N ARG A 192 19.82 3.72 9.83
CA ARG A 192 19.98 2.25 9.74
C ARG A 192 18.68 1.46 9.94
N SER A 193 17.53 2.14 9.94
CA SER A 193 16.25 1.44 9.95
C SER A 193 15.93 0.83 8.57
N HIS A 194 15.17 -0.26 8.58
CA HIS A 194 14.74 -0.98 7.38
C HIS A 194 13.22 -0.97 7.28
N TYR A 195 12.70 -0.39 6.21
CA TYR A 195 11.27 -0.44 5.89
C TYR A 195 11.04 -1.18 4.58
N ALA A 196 10.27 -2.26 4.62
CA ALA A 196 9.88 -3.01 3.43
C ALA A 196 8.35 -3.06 3.34
N LEU A 197 7.78 -2.34 2.36
CA LEU A 197 6.36 -2.40 2.03
C LEU A 197 6.14 -3.30 0.82
N SER A 198 5.25 -4.28 0.97
CA SER A 198 4.73 -5.05 -0.15
C SER A 198 3.22 -4.88 -0.22
N SER A 199 2.70 -4.45 -1.37
CA SER A 199 1.27 -4.17 -1.53
C SER A 199 0.66 -5.00 -2.66
N PHE A 200 -0.53 -5.54 -2.40
CA PHE A 200 -1.38 -6.22 -3.37
C PHE A 200 -2.77 -5.58 -3.36
N VAL A 201 -3.20 -5.05 -4.50
CA VAL A 201 -4.48 -4.34 -4.64
C VAL A 201 -5.26 -4.93 -5.79
N GLN A 202 -6.46 -5.45 -5.51
CA GLN A 202 -7.35 -6.08 -6.46
C GLN A 202 -8.81 -5.79 -6.14
N GLY A 203 -9.65 -5.66 -7.16
CA GLY A 203 -11.12 -5.62 -7.02
C GLY A 203 -11.68 -4.29 -6.50
N SER A 204 -10.91 -3.24 -6.41
CA SER A 204 -11.44 -1.91 -6.07
C SER A 204 -11.88 -1.18 -7.34
N LEU A 205 -13.11 -0.65 -7.35
CA LEU A 205 -13.58 0.25 -8.42
C LEU A 205 -12.68 1.49 -8.52
N PHE A 206 -12.30 2.01 -7.35
CA PHE A 206 -11.41 3.14 -7.22
C PHE A 206 -10.44 2.93 -6.07
N ALA A 207 -9.15 2.92 -6.34
CA ALA A 207 -8.13 2.84 -5.29
C ALA A 207 -7.05 3.91 -5.50
N ARG A 208 -6.67 4.56 -4.40
CA ARG A 208 -5.54 5.48 -4.34
C ARG A 208 -4.69 5.17 -3.11
N ILE A 209 -3.46 4.73 -3.35
CA ILE A 209 -2.49 4.32 -2.32
C ILE A 209 -1.33 5.31 -2.36
N GLU A 210 -1.03 5.93 -1.23
CA GLU A 210 -0.03 6.98 -1.11
C GLU A 210 1.03 6.63 -0.04
N PRO A 211 2.07 5.85 -0.36
CA PRO A 211 3.24 5.74 0.49
C PRO A 211 4.04 7.05 0.47
N ARG A 212 4.20 7.66 1.63
CA ARG A 212 4.94 8.89 1.89
C ARG A 212 6.07 8.60 2.86
N ILE A 213 7.31 8.63 2.42
CA ILE A 213 8.44 8.19 3.22
C ILE A 213 9.48 9.31 3.32
N VAL A 214 10.03 9.50 4.51
CA VAL A 214 11.18 10.35 4.75
C VAL A 214 12.26 9.60 5.53
N GLN A 215 13.50 9.67 5.05
CA GLN A 215 14.68 9.25 5.80
C GLN A 215 15.34 10.51 6.39
N LEU A 216 15.12 10.77 7.68
CA LEU A 216 15.50 12.05 8.31
C LEU A 216 17.01 12.29 8.36
N SER A 217 17.81 11.26 8.62
CA SER A 217 19.25 11.40 8.84
C SER A 217 20.08 10.51 7.90
N GLY A 218 19.44 9.89 6.92
CA GLY A 218 20.09 8.99 5.95
C GLY A 218 20.40 7.60 6.51
N GLN A 219 21.25 6.85 5.81
CA GLN A 219 21.71 5.49 6.15
C GLN A 219 20.57 4.47 6.35
N ALA A 220 19.35 4.77 5.94
CA ALA A 220 18.22 3.86 6.06
C ALA A 220 17.95 3.17 4.72
N PHE A 221 17.31 2.01 4.78
CA PHE A 221 16.92 1.24 3.61
C PHE A 221 15.39 1.19 3.48
N THR A 222 14.89 1.50 2.27
CA THR A 222 13.48 1.41 1.93
C THR A 222 13.28 0.49 0.74
N SER A 223 12.39 -0.51 0.88
CA SER A 223 11.92 -1.35 -0.22
C SER A 223 10.41 -1.15 -0.43
N LEU A 224 10.00 -0.80 -1.66
CA LEU A 224 8.59 -0.64 -2.02
C LEU A 224 8.26 -1.58 -3.18
N LYS A 225 7.48 -2.63 -2.94
CA LYS A 225 7.05 -3.60 -3.95
C LYS A 225 5.53 -3.56 -4.06
N GLY A 226 5.01 -3.18 -5.21
CA GLY A 226 3.56 -3.05 -5.42
C GLY A 226 3.05 -3.85 -6.59
N LEU A 227 1.87 -4.47 -6.44
CA LEU A 227 1.10 -5.11 -7.49
C LEU A 227 -0.33 -4.57 -7.52
N ALA A 228 -0.69 -3.90 -8.59
CA ALA A 228 -2.05 -3.43 -8.88
C ALA A 228 -2.68 -4.32 -9.95
N VAL A 229 -3.77 -5.00 -9.62
CA VAL A 229 -4.57 -5.79 -10.56
C VAL A 229 -5.88 -5.08 -10.80
N ALA A 230 -6.07 -4.54 -12.00
CA ALA A 230 -7.25 -3.78 -12.37
C ALA A 230 -7.95 -4.41 -13.58
N ALA A 231 -9.27 -4.55 -13.49
CA ALA A 231 -10.13 -5.10 -14.51
C ALA A 231 -11.32 -4.19 -14.79
N ASP A 232 -12.13 -4.51 -15.77
CA ASP A 232 -13.36 -3.82 -16.13
C ASP A 232 -13.19 -2.31 -16.33
N GLU A 233 -13.76 -1.50 -15.47
CA GLU A 233 -13.66 -0.03 -15.47
C GLU A 233 -12.93 0.50 -14.22
N GLN A 234 -12.20 -0.34 -13.49
CA GLN A 234 -11.49 0.01 -12.27
C GLN A 234 -10.38 1.04 -12.52
N GLN A 235 -10.17 1.91 -11.55
CA GLN A 235 -9.00 2.80 -11.51
C GLN A 235 -8.19 2.56 -10.25
N VAL A 236 -6.91 2.17 -10.40
CA VAL A 236 -5.98 1.96 -9.29
C VAL A 236 -4.78 2.87 -9.46
N GLY A 237 -4.59 3.80 -8.53
CA GLY A 237 -3.46 4.72 -8.50
C GLY A 237 -2.51 4.43 -7.33
N VAL A 238 -1.21 4.33 -7.60
CA VAL A 238 -0.16 4.31 -6.59
C VAL A 238 0.67 5.58 -6.74
N HIS A 239 0.71 6.40 -5.68
CA HIS A 239 1.37 7.70 -5.67
C HIS A 239 2.40 7.74 -4.54
N SER A 240 3.59 7.20 -4.78
CA SER A 240 4.66 7.19 -3.80
C SER A 240 5.48 8.48 -3.81
N ALA A 241 5.91 8.92 -2.63
CA ALA A 241 6.90 9.98 -2.49
C ALA A 241 7.97 9.55 -1.48
N MET A 242 9.21 9.67 -1.89
CA MET A 242 10.39 9.37 -1.09
C MET A 242 11.26 10.62 -0.99
N ARG A 243 11.63 11.02 0.23
CA ARG A 243 12.57 12.12 0.48
C ARG A 243 13.73 11.65 1.36
N PHE A 244 14.92 12.03 0.93
CA PHE A 244 16.16 11.74 1.66
C PHE A 244 16.66 13.03 2.30
N ASP A 245 16.57 13.17 3.62
CA ASP A 245 17.06 14.36 4.31
C ASP A 245 18.51 14.19 4.84
N GLY A 246 19.15 13.03 4.60
CA GLY A 246 20.51 12.73 4.98
C GLY A 246 21.24 11.81 4.00
N PRO A 247 22.56 11.59 4.17
CA PRO A 247 23.39 10.84 3.24
C PRO A 247 23.18 9.32 3.33
N GLU A 248 23.67 8.60 2.31
CA GLU A 248 23.74 7.13 2.28
C GLU A 248 22.36 6.43 2.40
N GLY A 249 21.29 7.11 2.02
CA GLY A 249 19.96 6.51 1.99
C GLY A 249 19.80 5.59 0.79
N GLU A 250 18.99 4.53 0.95
CA GLU A 250 18.73 3.55 -0.10
C GLU A 250 17.24 3.39 -0.37
N LEU A 251 16.88 3.25 -1.66
CA LEU A 251 15.53 2.89 -2.12
C LEU A 251 15.59 1.84 -3.23
N ASP A 252 14.82 0.75 -3.05
CA ASP A 252 14.52 -0.22 -4.11
C ASP A 252 13.01 -0.29 -4.34
N GLN A 253 12.52 0.33 -5.41
CA GLN A 253 11.09 0.37 -5.73
C GLN A 253 10.75 -0.38 -7.01
N LEU A 254 9.79 -1.30 -6.91
CA LEU A 254 9.17 -1.98 -8.05
C LEU A 254 7.65 -1.86 -7.97
N GLN A 255 7.05 -1.17 -8.93
CA GLN A 255 5.60 -1.14 -9.10
C GLN A 255 5.22 -1.96 -10.33
N LYS A 256 4.39 -2.99 -10.12
CA LYS A 256 3.79 -3.79 -11.19
C LYS A 256 2.31 -3.49 -11.32
N SER A 257 1.83 -3.52 -12.57
CA SER A 257 0.40 -3.40 -12.87
C SER A 257 -0.03 -4.46 -13.86
N LEU A 258 -1.17 -5.09 -13.61
CA LEU A 258 -1.85 -5.99 -14.54
C LEU A 258 -3.21 -5.38 -14.87
N VAL A 259 -3.46 -5.09 -16.16
CA VAL A 259 -4.54 -4.18 -16.56
C VAL A 259 -5.37 -4.81 -17.68
N SER A 260 -6.65 -5.03 -17.43
CA SER A 260 -7.58 -5.66 -18.38
C SER A 260 -8.87 -4.83 -18.59
N GLY A 261 -9.71 -5.21 -19.55
CA GLY A 261 -10.98 -4.52 -19.82
C GLY A 261 -10.78 -3.09 -20.29
N LYS A 262 -11.39 -2.12 -19.60
CA LYS A 262 -11.25 -0.67 -19.78
C LYS A 262 -10.62 -0.02 -18.54
N SER A 263 -9.95 -0.80 -17.72
CA SER A 263 -9.38 -0.32 -16.47
C SER A 263 -8.20 0.62 -16.69
N HIS A 264 -7.86 1.37 -15.66
CA HIS A 264 -6.84 2.40 -15.69
C HIS A 264 -5.93 2.29 -14.46
N THR A 265 -4.65 2.03 -14.66
CA THR A 265 -3.66 2.11 -13.59
C THR A 265 -2.80 3.36 -13.73
N ILE A 266 -2.48 3.94 -12.58
CA ILE A 266 -1.64 5.12 -12.47
C ILE A 266 -0.49 4.81 -11.51
N PHE A 267 0.73 5.02 -11.95
CA PHE A 267 1.88 5.07 -11.07
C PHE A 267 2.52 6.46 -11.14
N ASN A 268 2.57 7.15 -10.01
CA ASN A 268 3.31 8.38 -9.85
C ASN A 268 4.28 8.17 -8.69
N GLY A 269 5.58 8.14 -8.99
CA GLY A 269 6.65 7.93 -8.01
C GLY A 269 7.60 9.11 -8.00
N SER A 270 7.62 9.87 -6.91
CA SER A 270 8.53 11.01 -6.72
C SER A 270 9.66 10.63 -5.79
N ILE A 271 10.89 10.96 -6.18
CA ILE A 271 12.10 10.80 -5.37
C ILE A 271 12.80 12.15 -5.28
N GLN A 272 13.01 12.63 -4.05
CA GLN A 272 13.70 13.89 -3.77
C GLN A 272 15.03 13.64 -3.06
N VAL A 273 16.12 14.10 -3.67
CA VAL A 273 17.49 13.93 -3.18
C VAL A 273 18.13 15.32 -3.05
N PRO A 274 17.91 16.03 -1.93
CA PRO A 274 18.48 17.34 -1.67
C PRO A 274 20.02 17.26 -1.53
N LYS A 275 20.67 18.42 -1.44
CA LYS A 275 22.13 18.54 -1.47
C LYS A 275 22.83 17.73 -0.35
N GLU A 276 22.19 17.62 0.79
CA GLU A 276 22.70 16.92 1.99
C GLU A 276 22.68 15.39 1.82
N ALA A 277 21.85 14.86 0.92
CA ALA A 277 21.65 13.44 0.69
C ALA A 277 22.71 12.82 -0.25
N GLN A 278 23.98 13.09 0.04
CA GLN A 278 25.10 12.52 -0.72
C GLN A 278 25.18 11.00 -0.55
N ARG A 279 25.69 10.32 -1.58
CA ARG A 279 25.81 8.85 -1.65
C ARG A 279 24.49 8.09 -1.57
N THR A 280 23.36 8.77 -1.87
CA THR A 280 22.05 8.11 -2.03
C THR A 280 22.10 7.11 -3.19
N ASN A 281 21.52 5.93 -2.97
CA ASN A 281 21.33 4.89 -3.98
C ASN A 281 19.85 4.58 -4.12
N ALA A 282 19.20 5.06 -5.20
CA ALA A 282 17.77 4.92 -5.39
C ALA A 282 17.44 4.35 -6.77
N ALA A 283 16.71 3.24 -6.78
CA ALA A 283 16.20 2.61 -7.99
C ALA A 283 14.67 2.57 -7.96
N GLN A 284 14.03 3.05 -9.05
CA GLN A 284 12.58 2.99 -9.22
C GLN A 284 12.23 2.37 -10.55
N LEU A 285 11.46 1.29 -10.52
CA LEU A 285 11.03 0.56 -11.71
C LEU A 285 9.50 0.41 -11.73
N SER A 286 8.87 0.79 -12.85
CA SER A 286 7.46 0.53 -13.12
C SER A 286 7.34 -0.45 -14.28
N ARG A 287 6.70 -1.59 -14.04
CA ARG A 287 6.40 -2.61 -15.07
C ARG A 287 4.90 -2.79 -15.20
N ASN A 288 4.39 -2.64 -16.39
CA ASN A 288 2.95 -2.66 -16.62
C ASN A 288 2.62 -3.63 -17.76
N LEU A 289 1.71 -4.57 -17.49
CA LEU A 289 1.26 -5.58 -18.44
C LEU A 289 -0.20 -5.33 -18.80
N MET A 290 -0.45 -5.01 -20.07
CA MET A 290 -1.79 -4.78 -20.60
C MET A 290 -2.34 -6.04 -21.26
N LEU A 291 -3.51 -6.48 -20.80
CA LEU A 291 -4.24 -7.63 -21.33
C LEU A 291 -5.36 -7.22 -22.30
N SER A 292 -5.61 -5.92 -22.44
CA SER A 292 -6.66 -5.38 -23.33
C SER A 292 -6.17 -4.11 -24.02
N SER A 293 -6.53 -3.94 -25.28
CA SER A 293 -6.27 -2.72 -26.05
C SER A 293 -7.05 -1.50 -25.56
N ARG A 294 -8.09 -1.70 -24.74
CA ARG A 294 -8.90 -0.62 -24.14
C ARG A 294 -8.43 -0.24 -22.73
N ALA A 295 -7.51 -1.02 -22.16
CA ALA A 295 -6.89 -0.70 -20.89
C ALA A 295 -5.96 0.52 -21.02
N ARG A 296 -5.76 1.21 -19.92
CA ARG A 296 -4.90 2.40 -19.86
C ARG A 296 -3.89 2.30 -18.72
N VAL A 297 -2.67 2.69 -19.02
CA VAL A 297 -1.59 2.80 -18.05
C VAL A 297 -0.98 4.20 -18.16
N ASP A 298 -0.94 4.93 -17.06
CA ASP A 298 -0.15 6.14 -16.92
C ASP A 298 0.97 5.89 -15.89
N THR A 299 2.22 6.06 -16.28
CA THR A 299 3.37 5.88 -15.40
C THR A 299 4.25 7.13 -15.47
N LYS A 300 4.50 7.74 -14.30
CA LYS A 300 5.24 8.99 -14.15
C LYS A 300 6.26 8.86 -13.02
N PRO A 301 7.43 8.25 -13.28
CA PRO A 301 8.54 8.32 -12.34
C PRO A 301 9.20 9.70 -12.39
N GLU A 302 9.42 10.32 -11.24
CA GLU A 302 10.00 11.66 -11.10
C GLU A 302 11.21 11.63 -10.19
N LEU A 303 12.31 12.22 -10.63
CA LEU A 303 13.54 12.38 -9.86
C LEU A 303 13.87 13.87 -9.74
N GLU A 304 13.96 14.35 -8.51
CA GLU A 304 14.48 15.70 -8.19
C GLU A 304 15.79 15.53 -7.42
N ILE A 305 16.91 15.68 -8.14
CA ILE A 305 18.25 15.41 -7.62
C ILE A 305 19.05 16.70 -7.59
N ILE A 306 19.48 17.10 -6.38
CA ILE A 306 20.33 18.27 -6.16
C ILE A 306 21.73 17.83 -5.70
N ALA A 307 21.86 16.68 -5.04
CA ALA A 307 23.14 16.11 -4.62
C ALA A 307 24.00 15.66 -5.82
N ASP A 308 25.31 15.77 -5.71
CA ASP A 308 26.24 15.51 -6.83
C ASP A 308 26.73 14.05 -6.88
N ASP A 309 26.97 13.41 -5.71
CA ASP A 309 27.48 12.04 -5.59
C ASP A 309 26.35 11.07 -5.24
N VAL A 310 25.61 10.63 -6.25
CA VAL A 310 24.46 9.72 -6.07
C VAL A 310 24.36 8.68 -7.19
N LYS A 311 23.66 7.59 -6.91
CA LYS A 311 23.26 6.56 -7.88
C LYS A 311 21.75 6.49 -7.92
N CYS A 312 21.14 7.25 -8.81
CA CYS A 312 19.67 7.29 -8.93
C CYS A 312 19.26 6.89 -10.34
N ALA A 313 18.36 5.96 -10.45
CA ALA A 313 17.81 5.48 -11.71
C ALA A 313 16.31 5.26 -11.63
N HIS A 314 15.62 5.53 -12.73
CA HIS A 314 14.25 5.12 -12.89
C HIS A 314 14.01 4.46 -14.25
N GLY A 315 13.00 3.61 -14.33
CA GLY A 315 12.56 2.97 -15.56
C GLY A 315 11.06 2.71 -15.56
N ALA A 316 10.46 2.75 -16.74
CA ALA A 316 9.07 2.39 -16.91
C ALA A 316 8.89 1.57 -18.20
N THR A 317 8.13 0.50 -18.12
CA THR A 317 7.74 -0.31 -19.28
C THR A 317 6.24 -0.52 -19.31
N VAL A 318 5.68 -0.50 -20.51
CA VAL A 318 4.30 -0.92 -20.78
C VAL A 318 4.38 -1.95 -21.88
N SER A 319 3.93 -3.16 -21.61
CA SER A 319 3.99 -4.31 -22.53
C SER A 319 2.67 -5.05 -22.59
N GLN A 320 2.59 -5.96 -23.53
CA GLN A 320 1.56 -7.01 -23.62
C GLN A 320 2.22 -8.37 -23.44
N LEU A 321 1.44 -9.43 -23.27
CA LEU A 321 1.97 -10.80 -23.29
C LEU A 321 2.68 -11.03 -24.63
N GLN A 322 3.87 -11.60 -24.57
CA GLN A 322 4.67 -11.86 -25.75
C GLN A 322 4.17 -13.12 -26.45
N GLU A 323 3.89 -13.00 -27.74
CA GLU A 323 3.42 -14.14 -28.55
C GLU A 323 4.46 -15.28 -28.59
N ASP A 324 5.73 -14.96 -28.57
CA ASP A 324 6.82 -15.94 -28.57
C ASP A 324 6.83 -16.80 -27.29
N GLU A 325 6.56 -16.20 -26.13
CA GLU A 325 6.48 -16.92 -24.85
C GLU A 325 5.24 -17.85 -24.85
N LEU A 326 4.10 -17.36 -25.31
CA LEU A 326 2.87 -18.16 -25.46
C LEU A 326 3.09 -19.30 -26.46
N PHE A 327 3.69 -19.01 -27.61
CA PHE A 327 4.01 -20.03 -28.63
C PHE A 327 4.93 -21.11 -28.08
N TYR A 328 5.96 -20.72 -27.32
CA TYR A 328 6.89 -21.69 -26.71
C TYR A 328 6.16 -22.65 -25.76
N LEU A 329 5.33 -22.14 -24.86
CA LEU A 329 4.56 -22.96 -23.93
C LEU A 329 3.55 -23.87 -24.65
N ARG A 330 2.85 -23.35 -25.66
CA ARG A 330 1.92 -24.11 -26.50
C ARG A 330 2.62 -25.21 -27.30
N SER A 331 3.83 -24.98 -27.80
CA SER A 331 4.64 -25.99 -28.49
C SER A 331 5.05 -27.18 -27.59
N ARG A 332 4.96 -27.00 -26.28
CA ARG A 332 5.17 -28.03 -25.24
C ARG A 332 3.90 -28.73 -24.80
N GLY A 333 2.77 -28.45 -25.45
CA GLY A 333 1.49 -29.11 -25.20
C GLY A 333 0.65 -28.44 -24.11
N ILE A 334 1.04 -27.26 -23.61
CA ILE A 334 0.25 -26.45 -22.68
C ILE A 334 -0.83 -25.72 -23.48
N THR A 335 -2.07 -25.73 -23.02
CA THR A 335 -3.16 -24.98 -23.66
C THR A 335 -2.90 -23.47 -23.59
N GLU A 336 -3.51 -22.69 -24.47
CA GLU A 336 -3.34 -21.24 -24.48
C GLU A 336 -3.78 -20.58 -23.16
N VAL A 337 -4.88 -21.06 -22.59
CA VAL A 337 -5.41 -20.58 -21.30
C VAL A 337 -4.42 -20.87 -20.16
N GLU A 338 -3.91 -22.10 -20.09
CA GLU A 338 -2.92 -22.47 -19.07
C GLU A 338 -1.58 -21.74 -19.25
N ALA A 339 -1.13 -21.55 -20.49
CA ALA A 339 0.10 -20.81 -20.79
C ALA A 339 -0.03 -19.33 -20.37
N THR A 340 -1.17 -18.71 -20.69
CA THR A 340 -1.47 -17.35 -20.24
C THR A 340 -1.48 -17.25 -18.72
N ALA A 341 -2.19 -18.13 -18.04
CA ALA A 341 -2.25 -18.15 -16.58
C ALA A 341 -0.86 -18.34 -15.93
N LEU A 342 -0.02 -19.20 -16.50
CA LEU A 342 1.33 -19.45 -16.03
C LEU A 342 2.21 -18.19 -16.12
N LEU A 343 2.17 -17.48 -17.25
CA LEU A 343 2.92 -16.24 -17.45
C LEU A 343 2.44 -15.12 -16.50
N LEU A 344 1.12 -14.96 -16.35
CA LEU A 344 0.54 -13.97 -15.45
C LEU A 344 0.85 -14.27 -13.99
N ASN A 345 0.77 -15.54 -13.57
CA ASN A 345 1.16 -15.95 -12.23
C ASN A 345 2.64 -15.64 -11.98
N GLY A 346 3.56 -16.00 -12.87
CA GLY A 346 4.98 -15.67 -12.74
C GLY A 346 5.24 -14.16 -12.67
N TYR A 347 4.51 -13.37 -13.45
CA TYR A 347 4.60 -11.92 -13.42
C TYR A 347 4.20 -11.34 -12.05
N CYS A 348 3.12 -11.82 -11.45
CA CYS A 348 2.59 -11.33 -10.19
C CYS A 348 3.35 -11.85 -8.97
N GLN A 349 3.86 -13.10 -9.05
CA GLN A 349 4.48 -13.81 -7.94
C GLN A 349 5.70 -13.07 -7.38
N GLU A 350 6.45 -12.35 -8.22
CA GLU A 350 7.61 -11.55 -7.81
C GLU A 350 7.28 -10.53 -6.68
N VAL A 351 6.05 -10.00 -6.66
CA VAL A 351 5.60 -9.08 -5.59
C VAL A 351 4.91 -9.83 -4.46
N ILE A 352 4.11 -10.86 -4.79
CA ILE A 352 3.37 -11.64 -3.77
C ILE A 352 4.34 -12.32 -2.81
N ASP A 353 5.47 -12.83 -3.30
CA ASP A 353 6.52 -13.48 -2.49
C ASP A 353 7.22 -12.52 -1.51
N GLN A 354 7.06 -11.21 -1.69
CA GLN A 354 7.63 -10.20 -0.80
C GLN A 354 6.69 -9.79 0.34
N LEU A 355 5.44 -10.27 0.32
CA LEU A 355 4.52 -10.02 1.42
C LEU A 355 5.01 -10.74 2.70
N PRO A 356 4.65 -10.25 3.90
CA PRO A 356 4.91 -10.96 5.14
C PRO A 356 4.39 -12.40 5.10
N ALA A 357 5.08 -13.33 5.77
CA ALA A 357 4.75 -14.76 5.73
C ALA A 357 3.30 -15.05 6.14
N ASN A 358 2.73 -14.25 7.05
CA ASN A 358 1.34 -14.38 7.47
C ASN A 358 0.31 -14.05 6.36
N ALA A 359 0.70 -13.44 5.25
CA ALA A 359 -0.17 -13.17 4.10
C ALA A 359 -0.53 -14.44 3.30
N GLU A 360 0.28 -15.51 3.36
CA GLU A 360 0.03 -16.76 2.65
C GLU A 360 -1.36 -17.34 2.98
N ARG A 361 -1.81 -17.21 4.22
CA ARG A 361 -3.12 -17.66 4.69
C ARG A 361 -4.30 -17.05 3.91
N TRP A 362 -4.11 -15.89 3.32
CA TRP A 362 -5.11 -15.19 2.52
C TRP A 362 -5.20 -15.70 1.07
N GLN A 363 -4.36 -16.67 0.68
CA GLN A 363 -4.38 -17.36 -0.62
C GLN A 363 -4.41 -16.39 -1.82
N LEU A 364 -3.60 -15.34 -1.79
CA LEU A 364 -3.66 -14.25 -2.76
C LEU A 364 -3.39 -14.72 -4.20
N SER A 365 -2.43 -15.62 -4.42
CA SER A 365 -2.14 -16.19 -5.74
C SER A 365 -3.35 -16.92 -6.32
N LYS A 366 -4.10 -17.68 -5.49
CA LYS A 366 -5.33 -18.34 -5.92
C LYS A 366 -6.43 -17.33 -6.27
N ARG A 367 -6.67 -16.34 -5.40
CA ARG A 367 -7.67 -15.28 -5.64
C ARG A 367 -7.38 -14.49 -6.91
N MET A 368 -6.12 -14.16 -7.15
CA MET A 368 -5.68 -13.52 -8.38
C MET A 368 -5.95 -14.42 -9.59
N HIS A 369 -5.57 -15.69 -9.53
CA HIS A 369 -5.81 -16.64 -10.59
C HIS A 369 -7.31 -16.75 -10.93
N ASP A 370 -8.16 -16.94 -9.92
CA ASP A 370 -9.61 -17.07 -10.09
C ASP A 370 -10.21 -15.79 -10.76
N ALA A 371 -9.75 -14.61 -10.36
CA ALA A 371 -10.19 -13.35 -10.95
C ALA A 371 -9.74 -13.19 -12.41
N LEU A 372 -8.53 -13.59 -12.75
CA LEU A 372 -8.02 -13.56 -14.13
C LEU A 372 -8.80 -14.52 -15.03
N MET A 373 -9.13 -15.73 -14.54
CA MET A 373 -9.90 -16.71 -15.29
C MET A 373 -11.36 -16.28 -15.51
N ALA A 374 -11.93 -15.47 -14.61
CA ALA A 374 -13.28 -14.94 -14.76
C ALA A 374 -13.39 -13.81 -15.81
N THR A 375 -12.25 -13.22 -16.21
CA THR A 375 -12.18 -12.11 -17.18
C THR A 375 -11.72 -12.53 -18.58
N THR A 376 -11.33 -13.78 -18.76
CA THR A 376 -11.04 -14.43 -20.06
C THR A 376 -12.22 -15.22 -20.59
#